data_38dd590ba35996478c6b7aa5f201ddf3
#
_entry.id   38dd590ba35996478c6b7aa5f201ddf3
#
_cell.length_a   1.000
_cell.length_b   1.000
_cell.length_c   1.000
_cell.angle_alpha   90.00
_cell.angle_beta   90.00
_cell.angle_gamma   90.00
#
_symmetry.space_group_name_H-M   'P 1'
#
loop_
_entity.id
_entity.type
_entity.pdbx_description
1 polymer ?
#
loop_
_entity_poly.entity_id
_entity_poly.type
_entity_poly.pdbx_seq_one_letter_code
_entity_poly.pdbx_strand_id
1 'polypeptide(L)'
;MLHIARKCRRALIAALTVMALTITPLCALGDTEEAEYSYEYDDMSVRFLSGELMTTADGSPAIVLRYDFTNSRTKAESFVYAFAVTVYQGGIECDPAYSWDFAVAPDDAYTSLLSVKDGATMQVAKYFRLHNDTSPVDVELTRMFAFGSQPLTMTLTLPDVTVSSTSIAQGDSQEIVIDFATEEAQAITAAALLEGKTPSQWLHDIAMGSIGADKTDE
;
A
#
# COMPACT_ATOMS: atom_id res chain seq x y z
N MET A 1 39.75 10.86 -70.39
CA MET A 1 39.13 9.85 -69.51
C MET A 1 38.90 10.31 -68.04
N LEU A 2 38.42 11.56 -67.84
CA LEU A 2 38.29 12.10 -66.44
C LEU A 2 36.96 12.73 -66.18
N HIS A 3 35.92 12.47 -66.98
CA HIS A 3 34.60 13.10 -66.81
C HIS A 3 33.45 12.14 -66.42
N ILE A 4 33.72 10.86 -66.37
CA ILE A 4 32.71 9.85 -66.05
C ILE A 4 32.69 9.53 -64.51
N ALA A 5 33.80 9.77 -63.83
CA ALA A 5 33.95 9.45 -62.40
C ALA A 5 33.21 10.42 -61.44
N ARG A 6 32.76 11.61 -61.92
CA ARG A 6 32.08 12.62 -61.06
C ARG A 6 30.57 12.49 -60.99
N LYS A 7 29.97 11.79 -61.94
CA LYS A 7 28.47 11.60 -61.92
C LYS A 7 28.00 10.44 -61.01
N CYS A 8 28.83 9.42 -60.80
CA CYS A 8 28.46 8.32 -59.92
C CYS A 8 28.59 8.66 -58.43
N ARG A 9 29.42 9.63 -58.04
CA ARG A 9 29.55 10.03 -56.62
C ARG A 9 28.38 10.83 -56.07
N ARG A 10 27.62 11.52 -56.95
CA ARG A 10 26.44 12.31 -56.51
C ARG A 10 25.15 11.49 -56.42
N ALA A 11 25.09 10.35 -57.10
CA ALA A 11 23.95 9.44 -57.02
C ALA A 11 24.00 8.54 -55.77
N LEU A 12 25.22 8.25 -55.24
CA LEU A 12 25.40 7.40 -54.07
C LEU A 12 25.11 8.14 -52.73
N ILE A 13 25.25 9.47 -52.72
CA ILE A 13 25.00 10.30 -51.53
C ILE A 13 23.51 10.60 -51.39
N ALA A 14 22.75 10.64 -52.49
CA ALA A 14 21.30 10.85 -52.42
C ALA A 14 20.50 9.60 -51.99
N ALA A 15 21.05 8.39 -52.16
CA ALA A 15 20.40 7.14 -51.74
C ALA A 15 20.61 6.79 -50.26
N LEU A 16 21.62 7.37 -49.62
CA LEU A 16 21.91 7.14 -48.20
C LEU A 16 21.15 8.11 -47.25
N THR A 17 20.60 9.19 -47.80
CA THR A 17 19.91 10.21 -46.96
C THR A 17 18.39 9.94 -46.78
N VAL A 18 17.81 8.97 -47.48
CA VAL A 18 16.40 8.64 -47.40
C VAL A 18 16.13 7.45 -46.48
N MET A 19 17.14 6.71 -46.06
CA MET A 19 17.00 5.52 -45.22
C MET A 19 17.25 5.78 -43.71
N ALA A 20 17.45 7.03 -43.33
CA ALA A 20 17.74 7.43 -41.93
C ALA A 20 16.53 8.09 -41.22
N LEU A 21 15.34 8.05 -41.78
CA LEU A 21 14.18 8.77 -41.20
C LEU A 21 12.98 7.88 -40.84
N THR A 22 13.21 6.60 -40.58
CA THR A 22 12.15 5.74 -40.01
C THR A 22 12.67 4.85 -38.90
N ILE A 23 13.57 5.37 -38.07
CA ILE A 23 13.71 4.84 -36.71
C ILE A 23 12.94 5.81 -35.84
N THR A 24 11.66 5.71 -35.83
CA THR A 24 10.86 6.14 -34.69
C THR A 24 11.41 5.34 -33.51
N PRO A 25 11.86 5.98 -32.43
CA PRO A 25 12.13 5.25 -31.20
C PRO A 25 10.77 4.74 -30.71
N LEU A 26 10.52 3.46 -30.93
CA LEU A 26 9.52 2.71 -30.23
C LEU A 26 10.08 2.41 -28.83
N CYS A 27 10.35 3.46 -28.08
CA CYS A 27 10.81 3.42 -26.69
C CYS A 27 10.07 4.50 -25.94
N ALA A 28 8.78 4.29 -25.73
CA ALA A 28 7.99 4.93 -24.70
C ALA A 28 6.70 4.14 -24.56
N LEU A 29 6.85 2.85 -24.32
CA LEU A 29 5.79 2.04 -23.75
C LEU A 29 6.43 1.35 -22.55
N GLY A 30 6.13 1.89 -21.40
CA GLY A 30 6.45 1.26 -20.13
C GLY A 30 7.35 2.09 -19.24
N ASP A 31 6.88 3.24 -18.84
CA ASP A 31 7.33 3.81 -17.60
C ASP A 31 6.12 4.29 -16.80
N THR A 32 5.68 3.36 -15.94
CA THR A 32 5.61 3.65 -14.53
C THR A 32 4.44 4.49 -14.08
N GLU A 33 3.26 3.93 -14.19
CA GLU A 33 2.19 4.25 -13.23
C GLU A 33 2.34 3.44 -11.93
N GLU A 34 3.39 2.59 -11.79
CA GLU A 34 3.59 1.75 -10.60
C GLU A 34 3.98 2.51 -9.33
N ALA A 35 4.49 3.74 -9.46
CA ALA A 35 4.90 4.55 -8.31
C ALA A 35 3.72 5.21 -7.58
N GLU A 36 2.56 5.33 -8.20
CA GLU A 36 1.42 6.07 -7.69
C GLU A 36 0.77 5.40 -6.47
N TYR A 37 0.98 4.09 -6.27
CA TYR A 37 0.33 3.30 -5.23
C TYR A 37 1.31 2.68 -4.25
N SER A 38 2.51 3.22 -4.12
CA SER A 38 3.53 2.73 -3.21
C SER A 38 3.75 3.68 -2.04
N TYR A 39 4.02 3.11 -0.88
CA TYR A 39 4.38 3.81 0.35
C TYR A 39 5.71 3.27 0.84
N GLU A 40 6.71 4.14 0.85
CA GLU A 40 8.03 3.83 1.39
C GLU A 40 8.19 4.47 2.76
N TYR A 41 8.61 3.68 3.71
CA TYR A 41 8.83 4.15 5.05
C TYR A 41 10.04 3.44 5.67
N ASP A 42 11.09 4.23 5.98
CA ASP A 42 12.32 3.70 6.54
C ASP A 42 12.87 2.57 5.62
N ASP A 43 13.08 1.38 6.15
CA ASP A 43 13.57 0.21 5.42
C ASP A 43 12.43 -0.76 5.05
N MET A 44 11.23 -0.26 4.80
CA MET A 44 10.07 -1.06 4.37
C MET A 44 9.29 -0.34 3.28
N SER A 45 8.72 -1.11 2.37
CA SER A 45 7.81 -0.57 1.37
C SER A 45 6.57 -1.41 1.23
N VAL A 46 5.47 -0.74 0.89
CA VAL A 46 4.19 -1.36 0.59
C VAL A 46 3.71 -0.81 -0.74
N ARG A 47 3.38 -1.70 -1.67
CA ARG A 47 2.78 -1.36 -2.95
C ARG A 47 1.39 -1.98 -3.03
N PHE A 48 0.37 -1.16 -3.30
CA PHE A 48 -0.97 -1.66 -3.58
C PHE A 48 -0.98 -2.38 -4.93
N LEU A 49 -1.58 -3.57 -4.98
CA LEU A 49 -1.67 -4.38 -6.19
C LEU A 49 -3.07 -4.37 -6.76
N SER A 50 -4.05 -4.70 -5.94
CA SER A 50 -5.44 -4.83 -6.38
C SER A 50 -6.42 -4.80 -5.23
N GLY A 51 -7.66 -4.48 -5.55
CA GLY A 51 -8.83 -4.76 -4.74
C GLY A 51 -9.77 -5.72 -5.47
N GLU A 52 -10.57 -6.45 -4.73
CA GLU A 52 -11.58 -7.36 -5.28
C GLU A 52 -12.79 -7.39 -4.35
N LEU A 53 -13.99 -7.25 -4.93
CA LEU A 53 -15.23 -7.42 -4.19
C LEU A 53 -15.48 -8.91 -3.92
N MET A 54 -15.88 -9.18 -2.69
CA MET A 54 -16.21 -10.52 -2.22
C MET A 54 -17.56 -10.50 -1.49
N THR A 55 -18.05 -11.67 -1.16
CA THR A 55 -19.27 -11.83 -0.35
C THR A 55 -18.94 -12.74 0.84
N THR A 56 -19.30 -12.29 2.03
CA THR A 56 -19.18 -13.07 3.25
C THR A 56 -20.21 -14.20 3.30
N ALA A 57 -20.06 -15.15 4.22
CA ALA A 57 -20.98 -16.29 4.36
C ALA A 57 -22.43 -15.88 4.70
N ASP A 58 -22.60 -14.71 5.33
CA ASP A 58 -23.91 -14.16 5.64
C ASP A 58 -24.51 -13.31 4.50
N GLY A 59 -23.83 -13.21 3.36
CA GLY A 59 -24.26 -12.45 2.17
C GLY A 59 -23.88 -10.97 2.21
N SER A 60 -23.16 -10.49 3.21
CA SER A 60 -22.71 -9.10 3.28
C SER A 60 -21.57 -8.86 2.28
N PRO A 61 -21.48 -7.64 1.68
CA PRO A 61 -20.37 -7.29 0.80
C PRO A 61 -19.07 -7.14 1.60
N ALA A 62 -17.97 -7.54 1.00
CA ALA A 62 -16.62 -7.39 1.54
C ALA A 62 -15.65 -7.01 0.43
N ILE A 63 -14.49 -6.47 0.81
CA ILE A 63 -13.39 -6.19 -0.10
C ILE A 63 -12.11 -6.87 0.40
N VAL A 64 -11.35 -7.45 -0.51
CA VAL A 64 -9.96 -7.82 -0.26
C VAL A 64 -9.04 -6.80 -0.92
N LEU A 65 -8.05 -6.35 -0.18
CA LEU A 65 -6.99 -5.46 -0.63
C LEU A 65 -5.68 -6.25 -0.60
N ARG A 66 -4.98 -6.30 -1.73
CA ARG A 66 -3.70 -7.02 -1.86
C ARG A 66 -2.56 -6.05 -2.04
N TYR A 67 -1.46 -6.30 -1.36
CA TYR A 67 -0.26 -5.48 -1.35
C TYR A 67 0.98 -6.36 -1.53
N ASP A 68 2.01 -5.83 -2.20
CA ASP A 68 3.37 -6.31 -2.02
C ASP A 68 3.96 -5.62 -0.79
N PHE A 69 4.42 -6.39 0.16
CA PHE A 69 5.16 -5.91 1.32
C PHE A 69 6.63 -6.34 1.23
N THR A 70 7.52 -5.37 1.22
CA THR A 70 8.97 -5.58 1.21
C THR A 70 9.55 -5.15 2.55
N ASN A 71 10.29 -6.05 3.18
CA ASN A 71 11.04 -5.76 4.39
C ASN A 71 12.54 -5.69 4.06
N SER A 72 13.16 -4.52 4.18
CA SER A 72 14.61 -4.33 4.05
C SER A 72 15.31 -4.08 5.39
N ARG A 73 14.62 -4.40 6.49
CA ARG A 73 15.19 -4.37 7.85
C ARG A 73 15.92 -5.65 8.16
N THR A 74 16.96 -5.56 8.97
CA THR A 74 17.77 -6.72 9.41
C THR A 74 16.98 -7.75 10.24
N LYS A 75 15.82 -7.35 10.80
CA LYS A 75 14.91 -8.25 11.52
C LYS A 75 13.74 -8.65 10.64
N ALA A 76 13.31 -9.90 10.75
CA ALA A 76 12.06 -10.32 10.11
C ALA A 76 10.88 -9.56 10.71
N GLU A 77 9.96 -9.10 9.83
CA GLU A 77 8.80 -8.32 10.21
C GLU A 77 7.55 -8.86 9.49
N SER A 78 6.37 -8.72 10.08
CA SER A 78 5.12 -9.05 9.40
C SER A 78 4.34 -7.78 9.09
N PHE A 79 3.58 -7.83 8.00
CA PHE A 79 2.79 -6.67 7.54
C PHE A 79 1.89 -6.12 8.64
N VAL A 80 1.19 -6.98 9.37
CA VAL A 80 0.22 -6.59 10.41
C VAL A 80 0.86 -5.82 11.58
N TYR A 81 2.16 -6.04 11.85
CA TYR A 81 2.89 -5.28 12.88
C TYR A 81 3.63 -4.07 12.30
N ALA A 82 3.83 -4.06 10.99
CA ALA A 82 4.49 -2.94 10.32
C ALA A 82 3.51 -1.84 9.91
N PHE A 83 2.31 -2.21 9.43
CA PHE A 83 1.34 -1.27 8.88
C PHE A 83 -0.09 -1.56 9.34
N ALA A 84 -0.83 -0.49 9.59
CA ALA A 84 -2.27 -0.51 9.77
C ALA A 84 -2.94 -0.13 8.45
N VAL A 85 -3.98 -0.87 8.07
CA VAL A 85 -4.89 -0.53 6.97
C VAL A 85 -6.24 -0.24 7.58
N THR A 86 -6.79 0.93 7.32
CA THR A 86 -8.14 1.32 7.70
C THR A 86 -8.95 1.60 6.45
N VAL A 87 -10.18 1.16 6.43
CA VAL A 87 -11.08 1.30 5.29
C VAL A 87 -12.33 2.06 5.72
N TYR A 88 -12.71 3.07 4.95
CA TYR A 88 -13.91 3.85 5.19
C TYR A 88 -14.84 3.79 3.98
N GLN A 89 -16.14 3.80 4.24
CA GLN A 89 -17.15 3.93 3.22
C GLN A 89 -18.17 4.98 3.64
N GLY A 90 -18.26 6.08 2.86
CA GLY A 90 -19.11 7.21 3.23
C GLY A 90 -18.65 7.91 4.53
N GLY A 91 -17.36 7.84 4.87
CA GLY A 91 -16.78 8.39 6.08
C GLY A 91 -17.00 7.54 7.34
N ILE A 92 -17.54 6.32 7.19
CA ILE A 92 -17.75 5.36 8.29
C ILE A 92 -16.72 4.24 8.13
N GLU A 93 -16.02 3.91 9.21
CA GLU A 93 -15.04 2.83 9.22
C GLU A 93 -15.70 1.48 8.94
N CYS A 94 -15.05 0.67 8.14
CA CYS A 94 -15.45 -0.68 7.80
C CYS A 94 -14.76 -1.67 8.72
N ASP A 95 -15.51 -2.64 9.25
CA ASP A 95 -14.96 -3.67 10.12
C ASP A 95 -13.98 -4.60 9.36
N PRO A 96 -12.89 -5.03 9.98
CA PRO A 96 -12.08 -6.11 9.44
C PRO A 96 -12.90 -7.39 9.23
N ALA A 97 -12.67 -8.07 8.10
CA ALA A 97 -13.21 -9.40 7.88
C ALA A 97 -12.11 -10.46 8.07
N TYR A 98 -12.50 -11.61 8.55
CA TYR A 98 -11.58 -12.71 8.89
C TYR A 98 -11.93 -13.96 8.08
N SER A 99 -11.03 -14.93 8.05
CA SER A 99 -11.22 -16.17 7.29
C SER A 99 -12.53 -16.91 7.59
N TRP A 100 -13.01 -16.85 8.84
CA TRP A 100 -14.27 -17.47 9.26
C TRP A 100 -15.53 -16.70 8.85
N ASP A 101 -15.38 -15.46 8.35
CA ASP A 101 -16.50 -14.69 7.81
C ASP A 101 -16.89 -15.15 6.40
N PHE A 102 -16.08 -16.00 5.76
CA PHE A 102 -16.30 -16.51 4.41
C PHE A 102 -16.75 -17.97 4.45
N ALA A 103 -17.63 -18.37 3.51
CA ALA A 103 -18.08 -19.75 3.38
C ALA A 103 -16.93 -20.72 3.09
N VAL A 104 -15.93 -20.24 2.37
CA VAL A 104 -14.63 -20.89 2.16
C VAL A 104 -13.55 -19.87 2.51
N ALA A 105 -12.67 -20.23 3.45
CA ALA A 105 -11.59 -19.35 3.85
C ALA A 105 -10.69 -19.05 2.64
N PRO A 106 -10.41 -17.76 2.33
CA PRO A 106 -9.49 -17.41 1.26
C PRO A 106 -8.07 -17.94 1.55
N ASP A 107 -7.39 -18.43 0.51
CA ASP A 107 -6.04 -19.04 0.64
C ASP A 107 -5.00 -18.04 1.18
N ASP A 108 -5.18 -16.75 0.92
CA ASP A 108 -4.29 -15.67 1.33
C ASP A 108 -4.70 -14.96 2.64
N ALA A 109 -5.73 -15.50 3.35
CA ALA A 109 -6.30 -14.86 4.55
C ALA A 109 -5.32 -14.60 5.70
N TYR A 110 -4.21 -15.36 5.75
CA TYR A 110 -3.21 -15.25 6.83
C TYR A 110 -1.88 -14.67 6.38
N THR A 111 -1.74 -14.29 5.13
CA THR A 111 -0.46 -13.82 4.58
C THR A 111 0.08 -12.59 5.30
N SER A 112 -0.79 -11.68 5.75
CA SER A 112 -0.38 -10.48 6.49
C SER A 112 0.24 -10.77 7.86
N LEU A 113 0.05 -11.98 8.41
CA LEU A 113 0.61 -12.41 9.70
C LEU A 113 1.99 -13.07 9.55
N LEU A 114 2.37 -13.47 8.32
CA LEU A 114 3.62 -14.17 8.09
C LEU A 114 4.80 -13.20 8.17
N SER A 115 5.89 -13.66 8.79
CA SER A 115 7.12 -12.87 8.91
C SER A 115 7.91 -12.88 7.62
N VAL A 116 8.27 -11.71 7.12
CA VAL A 116 9.08 -11.46 5.93
C VAL A 116 10.51 -11.13 6.36
N LYS A 117 11.49 -11.86 5.84
CA LYS A 117 12.90 -11.64 6.16
C LYS A 117 13.45 -10.41 5.41
N ASP A 118 14.62 -9.96 5.87
CA ASP A 118 15.42 -8.92 5.22
C ASP A 118 15.57 -9.15 3.72
N GLY A 119 15.32 -8.12 2.92
CA GLY A 119 15.40 -8.11 1.47
C GLY A 119 14.30 -8.90 0.75
N ALA A 120 13.35 -9.48 1.46
CA ALA A 120 12.27 -10.26 0.85
C ALA A 120 11.01 -9.45 0.65
N THR A 121 10.28 -9.78 -0.42
CA THR A 121 8.93 -9.27 -0.72
C THR A 121 7.92 -10.40 -0.63
N MET A 122 6.74 -10.11 -0.08
CA MET A 122 5.63 -11.05 -0.01
C MET A 122 4.32 -10.34 -0.33
N GLN A 123 3.48 -11.00 -1.12
CA GLN A 123 2.11 -10.55 -1.31
C GLN A 123 1.28 -10.83 -0.06
N VAL A 124 0.59 -9.82 0.43
CA VAL A 124 -0.27 -9.88 1.62
C VAL A 124 -1.68 -9.42 1.31
N ALA A 125 -2.65 -9.97 2.02
CA ALA A 125 -4.06 -9.63 1.86
C ALA A 125 -4.66 -9.10 3.18
N LYS A 126 -5.57 -8.12 3.04
CA LYS A 126 -6.40 -7.59 4.11
C LYS A 126 -7.86 -7.56 3.66
N TYR A 127 -8.75 -7.95 4.54
CA TYR A 127 -10.17 -8.11 4.26
C TYR A 127 -11.00 -7.18 5.13
N PHE A 128 -12.04 -6.57 4.53
CA PHE A 128 -12.95 -5.67 5.25
C PHE A 128 -14.39 -5.92 4.83
N ARG A 129 -15.32 -5.85 5.79
CA ARG A 129 -16.76 -5.84 5.53
C ARG A 129 -17.15 -4.45 5.03
N LEU A 130 -17.90 -4.39 3.94
CA LEU A 130 -18.40 -3.13 3.40
C LEU A 130 -19.84 -2.88 3.85
N HIS A 131 -20.22 -1.61 3.91
CA HIS A 131 -21.62 -1.22 4.17
C HIS A 131 -22.51 -1.43 2.95
N ASN A 132 -21.92 -1.34 1.73
CA ASN A 132 -22.57 -1.65 0.45
C ASN A 132 -21.51 -1.93 -0.64
N ASP A 133 -21.94 -2.42 -1.80
CA ASP A 133 -21.10 -2.82 -2.92
C ASP A 133 -20.99 -1.78 -4.06
N THR A 134 -21.48 -0.56 -3.84
CA THR A 134 -21.59 0.48 -4.90
C THR A 134 -20.89 1.79 -4.56
N SER A 135 -20.85 2.17 -3.29
CA SER A 135 -20.20 3.41 -2.86
C SER A 135 -18.69 3.31 -2.88
N PRO A 136 -17.96 4.35 -3.25
CA PRO A 136 -16.50 4.37 -3.16
C PRO A 136 -15.98 4.05 -1.77
N VAL A 137 -14.76 3.55 -1.73
CA VAL A 137 -14.06 3.13 -0.51
C VAL A 137 -12.78 3.94 -0.38
N ASP A 138 -12.61 4.59 0.76
CA ASP A 138 -11.36 5.27 1.12
C ASP A 138 -10.50 4.32 1.96
N VAL A 139 -9.26 4.15 1.54
CA VAL A 139 -8.28 3.27 2.19
C VAL A 139 -7.14 4.11 2.73
N GLU A 140 -6.84 3.96 4.00
CA GLU A 140 -5.71 4.59 4.67
C GLU A 140 -4.69 3.51 5.06
N LEU A 141 -3.45 3.68 4.63
CA LEU A 141 -2.32 2.86 5.04
C LEU A 141 -1.39 3.70 5.90
N THR A 142 -1.19 3.29 7.14
CA THR A 142 -0.38 4.02 8.12
C THR A 142 0.70 3.11 8.69
N ARG A 143 1.89 3.64 8.93
CA ARG A 143 2.94 2.94 9.65
C ARG A 143 2.54 2.75 11.11
N MET A 144 2.63 1.50 11.59
CA MET A 144 2.38 1.19 13.00
C MET A 144 3.46 1.84 13.88
N PHE A 145 3.04 2.40 15.00
CA PHE A 145 3.93 3.03 16.00
C PHE A 145 4.75 4.24 15.52
N ALA A 146 4.46 4.77 14.33
CA ALA A 146 5.06 6.02 13.85
C ALA A 146 4.09 7.17 14.14
N PHE A 147 4.25 7.81 15.28
CA PHE A 147 3.40 8.95 15.67
C PHE A 147 3.65 10.15 14.76
N GLY A 148 2.56 10.65 14.15
CA GLY A 148 2.62 11.79 13.24
C GLY A 148 3.04 11.46 11.82
N SER A 149 3.26 10.19 11.46
CA SER A 149 3.40 9.80 10.07
C SER A 149 2.07 10.02 9.34
N GLN A 150 2.18 10.57 8.14
CA GLN A 150 0.99 10.79 7.30
C GLN A 150 0.61 9.48 6.61
N PRO A 151 -0.69 9.15 6.55
CA PRO A 151 -1.14 7.96 5.84
C PRO A 151 -0.96 8.12 4.33
N LEU A 152 -0.71 7.01 3.64
CA LEU A 152 -1.07 6.89 2.24
C LEU A 152 -2.58 6.70 2.17
N THR A 153 -3.27 7.57 1.45
CA THR A 153 -4.71 7.47 1.22
C THR A 153 -5.00 7.12 -0.22
N MET A 154 -5.94 6.21 -0.43
CA MET A 154 -6.42 5.82 -1.76
C MET A 154 -7.94 5.78 -1.75
N THR A 155 -8.58 6.26 -2.82
CA THR A 155 -10.03 6.08 -3.03
C THR A 155 -10.23 5.04 -4.13
N LEU A 156 -10.97 3.99 -3.82
CA LEU A 156 -11.32 2.92 -4.73
C LEU A 156 -12.76 3.09 -5.20
N THR A 157 -12.97 3.04 -6.52
CA THR A 157 -14.31 3.08 -7.14
C THR A 157 -14.86 1.67 -7.26
N LEU A 158 -16.10 1.46 -6.80
CA LEU A 158 -16.82 0.20 -6.93
C LEU A 158 -17.84 0.29 -8.07
N PRO A 159 -18.25 -0.83 -8.67
CA PRO A 159 -17.87 -2.22 -8.34
C PRO A 159 -16.56 -2.70 -9.00
N ASP A 160 -15.97 -1.95 -9.94
CA ASP A 160 -14.81 -2.41 -10.74
C ASP A 160 -13.47 -2.32 -9.99
N VAL A 161 -13.47 -1.92 -8.75
CA VAL A 161 -12.34 -1.72 -7.84
C VAL A 161 -11.11 -1.14 -8.55
N THR A 162 -11.23 0.13 -8.94
CA THR A 162 -10.14 0.91 -9.54
C THR A 162 -9.73 2.05 -8.62
N VAL A 163 -8.44 2.38 -8.60
CA VAL A 163 -7.97 3.54 -7.84
C VAL A 163 -8.40 4.81 -8.57
N SER A 164 -9.18 5.66 -7.89
CA SER A 164 -9.66 6.94 -8.43
C SER A 164 -8.86 8.13 -7.94
N SER A 165 -8.22 8.01 -6.78
CA SER A 165 -7.31 9.02 -6.25
C SER A 165 -6.32 8.42 -5.26
N THR A 166 -5.13 9.01 -5.16
CA THR A 166 -4.09 8.65 -4.21
C THR A 166 -3.43 9.91 -3.68
N SER A 167 -3.14 9.96 -2.40
CA SER A 167 -2.33 11.02 -1.81
C SER A 167 -1.46 10.48 -0.66
N ILE A 168 -0.24 11.02 -0.60
CA ILE A 168 0.61 10.93 0.58
C ILE A 168 0.64 12.34 1.14
N ALA A 169 0.05 12.54 2.31
CA ALA A 169 0.12 13.82 2.94
C ALA A 169 1.58 14.10 3.36
N GLN A 170 2.22 15.09 2.72
CA GLN A 170 3.54 15.56 3.13
C GLN A 170 3.38 16.48 4.32
N GLY A 171 3.78 16.04 5.51
CA GLY A 171 3.84 16.85 6.72
C GLY A 171 5.17 16.68 7.42
N ASP A 172 5.68 17.74 8.02
CA ASP A 172 6.81 17.68 8.95
C ASP A 172 6.39 16.95 10.22
N SER A 173 6.45 15.64 10.19
CA SER A 173 6.15 14.80 11.36
C SER A 173 7.44 14.53 12.11
N GLN A 174 7.49 14.86 13.39
CA GLN A 174 8.53 14.30 14.26
C GLN A 174 8.17 12.83 14.52
N GLU A 175 8.98 11.95 13.98
CA GLU A 175 8.85 10.51 14.20
C GLU A 175 9.38 10.17 15.61
N ILE A 176 8.54 9.49 16.39
CA ILE A 176 8.97 8.83 17.62
C ILE A 176 8.89 7.34 17.34
N VAL A 177 10.04 6.70 17.11
CA VAL A 177 10.13 5.25 16.96
C VAL A 177 10.21 4.64 18.35
N ILE A 178 9.23 3.80 18.70
CA ILE A 178 9.24 3.02 19.91
C ILE A 178 9.43 1.55 19.53
N ASP A 179 10.61 1.01 19.81
CA ASP A 179 10.90 -0.41 19.62
C ASP A 179 10.36 -1.23 20.80
N PHE A 180 9.42 -2.11 20.53
CA PHE A 180 8.91 -3.08 21.49
C PHE A 180 9.56 -4.44 21.27
N ALA A 181 9.88 -5.15 22.34
CA ALA A 181 10.19 -6.58 22.22
C ALA A 181 8.97 -7.34 21.69
N THR A 182 9.19 -8.45 20.99
CA THR A 182 8.10 -9.24 20.37
C THR A 182 6.99 -9.60 21.37
N GLU A 183 7.36 -9.92 22.61
CA GLU A 183 6.40 -10.26 23.67
C GLU A 183 5.56 -9.05 24.10
N GLU A 184 6.15 -7.86 24.15
CA GLU A 184 5.46 -6.60 24.47
C GLU A 184 4.50 -6.19 23.36
N ALA A 185 4.91 -6.31 22.09
CA ALA A 185 4.07 -6.04 20.95
C ALA A 185 2.84 -6.97 20.91
N GLN A 186 3.01 -8.25 21.28
CA GLN A 186 1.91 -9.21 21.40
C GLN A 186 0.96 -8.83 22.54
N ALA A 187 1.49 -8.41 23.70
CA ALA A 187 0.68 -7.98 24.83
C ALA A 187 -0.13 -6.73 24.51
N ILE A 188 0.47 -5.74 23.82
CA ILE A 188 -0.21 -4.53 23.37
C ILE A 188 -1.33 -4.88 22.38
N THR A 189 -1.05 -5.77 21.42
CA THR A 189 -2.04 -6.22 20.45
C THR A 189 -3.22 -6.91 21.13
N ALA A 190 -2.95 -7.80 22.08
CA ALA A 190 -4.00 -8.48 22.85
C ALA A 190 -4.84 -7.49 23.68
N ALA A 191 -4.20 -6.51 24.33
CA ALA A 191 -4.90 -5.49 25.10
C ALA A 191 -5.79 -4.59 24.22
N ALA A 192 -5.28 -4.16 23.06
CA ALA A 192 -6.05 -3.37 22.11
C ALA A 192 -7.28 -4.12 21.58
N LEU A 193 -7.12 -5.40 21.23
CA LEU A 193 -8.20 -6.26 20.77
C LEU A 193 -9.33 -6.42 21.83
N LEU A 194 -8.97 -6.50 23.11
CA LEU A 194 -9.96 -6.59 24.20
C LEU A 194 -10.81 -5.32 24.31
N GLU A 195 -10.29 -4.18 23.87
CA GLU A 195 -11.00 -2.89 23.85
C GLU A 195 -11.63 -2.56 22.48
N GLY A 196 -11.54 -3.48 21.51
CA GLY A 196 -12.04 -3.26 20.14
C GLY A 196 -11.27 -2.19 19.37
N LYS A 197 -10.01 -1.95 19.72
CA LYS A 197 -9.14 -0.92 19.13
C LYS A 197 -7.98 -1.55 18.35
N THR A 198 -7.42 -0.79 17.43
CA THR A 198 -6.11 -1.14 16.87
C THR A 198 -5.02 -0.88 17.90
N PRO A 199 -3.86 -1.56 17.83
CA PRO A 199 -2.72 -1.30 18.74
C PRO A 199 -2.29 0.16 18.74
N SER A 200 -2.30 0.83 17.59
CA SER A 200 -1.96 2.26 17.48
C SER A 200 -2.99 3.16 18.18
N GLN A 201 -4.27 2.91 18.00
CA GLN A 201 -5.34 3.64 18.68
C GLN A 201 -5.24 3.45 20.20
N TRP A 202 -5.01 2.23 20.64
CA TRP A 202 -4.89 1.90 22.06
C TRP A 202 -3.69 2.61 22.71
N LEU A 203 -2.52 2.58 22.05
CA LEU A 203 -1.32 3.30 22.52
C LEU A 203 -1.51 4.81 22.48
N HIS A 204 -2.15 5.33 21.43
CA HIS A 204 -2.47 6.76 21.34
C HIS A 204 -3.35 7.20 22.51
N ASP A 205 -4.41 6.45 22.81
CA ASP A 205 -5.33 6.77 23.91
C ASP A 205 -4.65 6.74 25.28
N ILE A 206 -3.73 5.78 25.49
CA ILE A 206 -2.91 5.72 26.71
C ILE A 206 -1.98 6.93 26.78
N ALA A 207 -1.29 7.27 25.70
CA ALA A 207 -0.40 8.42 25.66
C ALA A 207 -1.16 9.73 25.93
N MET A 208 -2.31 9.92 25.29
CA MET A 208 -3.14 11.11 25.50
C MET A 208 -3.77 11.16 26.89
N GLY A 209 -4.17 10.01 27.44
CA GLY A 209 -4.66 9.90 28.81
C GLY A 209 -3.63 10.26 29.85
N SER A 210 -2.37 9.85 29.66
CA SER A 210 -1.26 10.22 30.55
C SER A 210 -0.89 11.71 30.49
N ILE A 211 -0.96 12.32 29.30
CA ILE A 211 -0.68 13.76 29.12
C ILE A 211 -1.81 14.62 29.77
N GLY A 212 -3.05 14.14 29.74
CA GLY A 212 -4.20 14.80 30.34
C GLY A 212 -4.23 14.75 31.87
N ALA A 213 -3.68 13.68 32.47
CA ALA A 213 -3.68 13.47 33.92
C ALA A 213 -2.73 14.42 34.67
N ASP A 214 -1.67 14.91 34.00
CA ASP A 214 -0.68 15.81 34.65
C ASP A 214 -1.11 17.29 34.72
N LYS A 215 -2.29 17.63 34.19
CA LYS A 215 -2.83 19.02 34.17
C LYS A 215 -3.85 19.34 35.26
N THR A 216 -4.17 18.37 36.14
CA THR A 216 -5.25 18.55 37.15
C THR A 216 -4.74 18.82 38.57
N ASP A 217 -3.43 18.95 38.80
CA ASP A 217 -2.84 19.20 40.13
C ASP A 217 -2.15 20.56 40.27
N GLU A 218 -2.64 21.63 39.60
CA GLU A 218 -2.26 23.01 39.89
C GLU A 218 -3.47 23.87 40.33
#